data_ddcef5f914816d697b1d29dcf51cdf29
#
_entry.id   ddcef5f914816d697b1d29dcf51cdf29
#
_cell.length_a   1.000
_cell.length_b   1.000
_cell.length_c   1.000
_cell.angle_alpha   90.00
_cell.angle_beta   90.00
_cell.angle_gamma   90.00
#
_symmetry.space_group_name_H-M   'P 1'
#
loop_
_entity.id
_entity.type
_entity.pdbx_description
1 polymer ?
#
loop_
_entity_poly.entity_id
_entity_poly.type
_entity_poly.pdbx_seq_one_letter_code
_entity_poly.pdbx_strand_id
1 'polypeptide(L)'
;MEKYIEIKGARVNNLKNVSLKIPRDKFIVITGVSGSGKSSLAFDTLYAEGQRRYVESLSSYARQYLGRMCKPECDFIKGLPPAIAIEQKVISRNPRSTVGTTTEIYEYLRLLFARIGHTFSPISGNEVKMHTVEDVIECTRQYSEGTKFAVLSPLTLVKDRDIATQLSSEIMQGYSRIFYKNEFVRIDDFIADTEALKTANVADIFILIDRMSVSSNKDAISRLTDSVETAFYEGNGSCRIVFFPANIVYDFSTRFEADGMTFEKPNDNMFSFNSPAG
;
A
#
# COMPACT_ATOMS: atom_id res chain seq x y z
N MET A 1 -34.32 53.36 2.20
CA MET A 1 -33.15 52.46 2.10
C MET A 1 -32.33 52.61 3.38
N GLU A 2 -31.88 51.50 3.96
CA GLU A 2 -31.00 51.56 5.14
C GLU A 2 -29.66 52.21 4.75
N LYS A 3 -29.28 53.25 5.51
CA LYS A 3 -28.04 54.01 5.24
C LYS A 3 -26.78 53.33 5.74
N TYR A 4 -26.91 52.28 6.53
CA TYR A 4 -25.81 51.58 7.20
C TYR A 4 -25.99 50.06 7.10
N ILE A 5 -24.85 49.36 7.11
CA ILE A 5 -24.77 47.94 7.44
C ILE A 5 -24.54 47.87 8.95
N GLU A 6 -25.43 47.25 9.69
CA GLU A 6 -25.30 47.09 11.14
C GLU A 6 -24.94 45.65 11.47
N ILE A 7 -23.81 45.47 12.16
CA ILE A 7 -23.33 44.19 12.68
C ILE A 7 -23.48 44.24 14.20
N LYS A 8 -24.02 43.19 14.81
CA LYS A 8 -24.06 43.04 16.24
C LYS A 8 -23.53 41.66 16.67
N GLY A 9 -22.62 41.70 17.63
CA GLY A 9 -22.15 40.49 18.29
C GLY A 9 -21.35 39.54 17.39
N ALA A 10 -20.48 40.02 16.49
CA ALA A 10 -19.67 39.16 15.67
C ALA A 10 -18.58 38.44 16.51
N ARG A 11 -18.56 37.10 16.42
CA ARG A 11 -17.69 36.22 17.22
C ARG A 11 -16.93 35.19 16.35
N VAL A 12 -16.92 35.38 15.04
CA VAL A 12 -16.24 34.48 14.11
C VAL A 12 -14.73 34.51 14.35
N ASN A 13 -14.14 33.36 14.43
CA ASN A 13 -12.69 33.16 14.68
C ASN A 13 -12.21 33.89 15.95
N ASN A 14 -11.38 34.91 15.81
CA ASN A 14 -10.79 35.68 16.92
C ASN A 14 -11.57 36.97 17.25
N LEU A 15 -12.75 37.22 16.65
CA LEU A 15 -13.57 38.35 16.97
C LEU A 15 -14.22 38.22 18.36
N LYS A 16 -14.08 39.24 19.18
CA LYS A 16 -14.56 39.29 20.57
C LYS A 16 -15.84 40.09 20.67
N ASN A 17 -16.96 39.56 20.18
CA ASN A 17 -18.31 40.16 20.29
C ASN A 17 -18.36 41.59 19.70
N VAL A 18 -17.82 41.74 18.46
CA VAL A 18 -17.67 43.04 17.80
C VAL A 18 -19.03 43.53 17.28
N SER A 19 -19.38 44.76 17.60
CA SER A 19 -20.62 45.44 17.11
C SER A 19 -20.22 46.76 16.45
N LEU A 20 -20.71 47.03 15.23
CA LEU A 20 -20.38 48.26 14.49
C LEU A 20 -21.43 48.57 13.44
N LYS A 21 -21.44 49.87 13.03
CA LYS A 21 -22.26 50.38 11.93
C LYS A 21 -21.34 50.89 10.82
N ILE A 22 -21.49 50.30 9.64
CA ILE A 22 -20.69 50.60 8.47
C ILE A 22 -21.54 51.41 7.48
N PRO A 23 -21.16 52.62 7.07
CA PRO A 23 -21.93 53.42 6.11
C PRO A 23 -21.95 52.71 4.75
N ARG A 24 -23.10 52.74 4.08
CA ARG A 24 -23.24 52.22 2.71
C ARG A 24 -22.73 53.26 1.69
N ASP A 25 -22.42 52.76 0.50
CA ASP A 25 -22.01 53.57 -0.67
C ASP A 25 -20.79 54.45 -0.37
N LYS A 26 -19.89 53.94 0.46
CA LYS A 26 -18.61 54.57 0.82
C LYS A 26 -17.44 53.62 0.62
N PHE A 27 -16.28 54.16 0.33
CA PHE A 27 -15.02 53.44 0.38
C PHE A 27 -14.59 53.27 1.84
N ILE A 28 -14.39 52.03 2.27
CA ILE A 28 -14.10 51.67 3.67
C ILE A 28 -12.81 50.90 3.72
N VAL A 29 -11.91 51.32 4.59
CA VAL A 29 -10.62 50.63 4.82
C VAL A 29 -10.63 50.01 6.21
N ILE A 30 -10.34 48.69 6.29
CA ILE A 30 -10.19 47.98 7.56
C ILE A 30 -8.70 47.78 7.81
N THR A 31 -8.19 48.42 8.86
CA THR A 31 -6.77 48.40 9.24
C THR A 31 -6.53 47.76 10.59
N GLY A 32 -5.31 47.37 10.89
CA GLY A 32 -4.91 46.79 12.16
C GLY A 32 -3.71 45.85 12.01
N VAL A 33 -3.17 45.41 13.11
CA VAL A 33 -2.02 44.45 13.15
C VAL A 33 -2.39 43.09 12.58
N SER A 34 -1.40 42.29 12.19
CA SER A 34 -1.62 40.93 11.73
C SER A 34 -2.32 40.11 12.84
N GLY A 35 -3.29 39.27 12.48
CA GLY A 35 -4.07 38.48 13.43
C GLY A 35 -5.17 39.24 14.18
N SER A 36 -5.42 40.54 13.94
CA SER A 36 -6.44 41.34 14.66
C SER A 36 -7.89 41.05 14.24
N GLY A 37 -8.14 40.15 13.29
CA GLY A 37 -9.51 39.78 12.86
C GLY A 37 -10.05 40.59 11.67
N LYS A 38 -9.22 41.36 10.95
CA LYS A 38 -9.63 42.12 9.75
C LYS A 38 -10.31 41.26 8.70
N SER A 39 -9.69 40.15 8.35
CA SER A 39 -10.22 39.19 7.39
C SER A 39 -11.46 38.48 7.94
N SER A 40 -11.46 38.12 9.22
CA SER A 40 -12.59 37.48 9.88
C SER A 40 -13.85 38.40 9.86
N LEU A 41 -13.67 39.71 9.99
CA LEU A 41 -14.77 40.66 9.88
C LEU A 41 -15.26 40.83 8.43
N ALA A 42 -14.30 41.04 7.48
CA ALA A 42 -14.64 41.34 6.09
C ALA A 42 -15.14 40.11 5.33
N PHE A 43 -14.39 39.01 5.39
CA PHE A 43 -14.66 37.79 4.59
C PHE A 43 -15.53 36.80 5.37
N ASP A 44 -15.10 36.39 6.56
CA ASP A 44 -15.76 35.31 7.29
C ASP A 44 -17.07 35.72 7.96
N THR A 45 -17.32 37.05 8.09
CA THR A 45 -18.57 37.61 8.67
C THR A 45 -19.42 38.29 7.61
N LEU A 46 -18.97 39.39 7.05
CA LEU A 46 -19.77 40.20 6.10
C LEU A 46 -20.02 39.50 4.78
N TYR A 47 -18.94 39.11 4.11
CA TYR A 47 -19.06 38.45 2.82
C TYR A 47 -19.76 37.09 2.93
N ALA A 48 -19.40 36.28 3.91
CA ALA A 48 -20.03 35.00 4.14
C ALA A 48 -21.57 35.11 4.35
N GLU A 49 -22.04 36.08 5.13
CA GLU A 49 -23.46 36.30 5.30
C GLU A 49 -24.14 36.84 4.05
N GLY A 50 -23.48 37.74 3.31
CA GLY A 50 -24.01 38.24 2.03
C GLY A 50 -24.16 37.12 1.00
N GLN A 51 -23.17 36.27 0.89
CA GLN A 51 -23.20 35.11 0.00
C GLN A 51 -24.25 34.07 0.46
N ARG A 52 -24.36 33.79 1.76
CA ARG A 52 -25.36 32.90 2.31
C ARG A 52 -26.80 33.36 1.95
N ARG A 53 -27.10 34.61 2.14
CA ARG A 53 -28.42 35.20 1.78
C ARG A 53 -28.69 35.13 0.28
N TYR A 54 -27.66 35.41 -0.53
CA TYR A 54 -27.78 35.28 -1.98
C TYR A 54 -28.10 33.83 -2.39
N VAL A 55 -27.35 32.86 -1.87
CA VAL A 55 -27.59 31.43 -2.15
C VAL A 55 -28.96 30.97 -1.66
N GLU A 56 -29.42 31.46 -0.49
CA GLU A 56 -30.77 31.16 0.01
C GLU A 56 -31.90 31.71 -0.88
N SER A 57 -31.65 32.78 -1.63
CA SER A 57 -32.59 33.32 -2.59
C SER A 57 -32.69 32.53 -3.90
N LEU A 58 -31.78 31.61 -4.15
CA LEU A 58 -31.76 30.78 -5.35
C LEU A 58 -32.73 29.59 -5.26
N SER A 59 -33.00 28.95 -6.41
CA SER A 59 -33.81 27.73 -6.47
C SER A 59 -33.23 26.59 -5.66
N SER A 60 -34.07 25.66 -5.23
CA SER A 60 -33.64 24.46 -4.50
C SER A 60 -32.60 23.63 -5.29
N TYR A 61 -32.76 23.58 -6.61
CA TYR A 61 -31.82 22.91 -7.51
C TYR A 61 -30.45 23.58 -7.45
N ALA A 62 -30.38 24.88 -7.63
CA ALA A 62 -29.10 25.61 -7.59
C ALA A 62 -28.39 25.47 -6.23
N ARG A 63 -29.14 25.45 -5.13
CA ARG A 63 -28.59 25.26 -3.77
C ARG A 63 -27.92 23.90 -3.57
N GLN A 64 -28.38 22.85 -4.23
CA GLN A 64 -27.72 21.54 -4.14
C GLN A 64 -26.29 21.53 -4.68
N TYR A 65 -26.03 22.32 -5.74
CA TYR A 65 -24.67 22.41 -6.33
C TYR A 65 -23.73 23.34 -5.56
N LEU A 66 -24.29 24.40 -4.94
CA LEU A 66 -23.47 25.40 -4.22
C LEU A 66 -23.10 24.98 -2.80
N GLY A 67 -23.71 23.91 -2.30
CA GLY A 67 -23.51 23.41 -0.95
C GLY A 67 -24.19 24.28 0.13
N ARG A 68 -24.18 23.75 1.35
CA ARG A 68 -24.80 24.42 2.51
C ARG A 68 -23.83 25.44 3.10
N MET A 69 -24.17 26.73 3.09
CA MET A 69 -23.35 27.76 3.71
C MET A 69 -23.76 27.93 5.19
N CYS A 70 -22.77 27.89 6.07
CA CYS A 70 -23.00 28.11 7.50
C CYS A 70 -23.23 29.60 7.78
N LYS A 71 -24.18 29.90 8.69
CA LYS A 71 -24.40 31.25 9.19
C LYS A 71 -23.18 31.66 10.03
N PRO A 72 -22.59 32.87 9.77
CA PRO A 72 -21.53 33.37 10.63
C PRO A 72 -22.03 33.55 12.07
N GLU A 73 -21.12 33.33 13.03
CA GLU A 73 -21.45 33.48 14.44
C GLU A 73 -21.57 34.95 14.82
N CYS A 74 -22.82 35.45 14.80
CA CYS A 74 -23.18 36.81 15.18
C CYS A 74 -24.64 36.87 15.61
N ASP A 75 -25.01 37.90 16.38
CA ASP A 75 -26.40 38.11 16.79
C ASP A 75 -27.26 38.46 15.58
N PHE A 76 -26.87 39.48 14.83
CA PHE A 76 -27.51 39.85 13.56
C PHE A 76 -26.62 40.72 12.67
N ILE A 77 -26.92 40.70 11.35
CA ILE A 77 -26.40 41.62 10.36
C ILE A 77 -27.61 42.19 9.57
N LYS A 78 -27.77 43.52 9.55
CA LYS A 78 -28.83 44.21 8.80
C LYS A 78 -28.23 45.12 7.73
N GLY A 79 -29.02 45.45 6.70
CA GLY A 79 -28.65 46.38 5.63
C GLY A 79 -27.54 45.86 4.68
N LEU A 80 -27.22 44.57 4.71
CA LEU A 80 -26.19 43.99 3.87
C LEU A 80 -26.70 43.76 2.44
N PRO A 81 -26.09 44.35 1.41
CA PRO A 81 -26.41 44.07 0.01
C PRO A 81 -25.74 42.77 -0.45
N PRO A 82 -26.08 42.24 -1.64
CA PRO A 82 -25.30 41.18 -2.26
C PRO A 82 -23.81 41.56 -2.32
N ALA A 83 -22.95 40.61 -1.95
CA ALA A 83 -21.52 40.88 -1.79
C ALA A 83 -20.68 40.06 -2.78
N ILE A 84 -19.62 40.66 -3.28
CA ILE A 84 -18.56 40.01 -4.06
C ILE A 84 -17.27 40.19 -3.29
N ALA A 85 -16.47 39.14 -3.19
CA ALA A 85 -15.14 39.22 -2.62
C ALA A 85 -14.09 38.88 -3.68
N ILE A 86 -12.98 39.61 -3.65
CA ILE A 86 -11.78 39.30 -4.41
C ILE A 86 -10.70 39.01 -3.38
N GLU A 87 -10.25 37.77 -3.34
CA GLU A 87 -9.22 37.32 -2.40
C GLU A 87 -7.87 37.20 -3.10
N GLN A 88 -6.81 37.50 -2.36
CA GLN A 88 -5.44 37.38 -2.86
C GLN A 88 -5.01 35.91 -2.98
N LYS A 89 -5.60 35.02 -2.19
CA LYS A 89 -5.29 33.58 -2.22
C LYS A 89 -6.35 32.83 -3.01
N VAL A 90 -5.95 32.21 -4.09
CA VAL A 90 -6.75 31.20 -4.78
C VAL A 90 -6.68 29.91 -3.96
N ILE A 91 -7.60 29.73 -3.04
CA ILE A 91 -7.74 28.45 -2.32
C ILE A 91 -8.51 27.51 -3.23
N SER A 92 -7.81 26.56 -3.83
CA SER A 92 -8.48 25.46 -4.50
C SER A 92 -9.27 24.65 -3.47
N ARG A 93 -10.60 24.59 -3.65
CA ARG A 93 -11.48 23.74 -2.82
C ARG A 93 -11.43 22.26 -3.25
N ASN A 94 -10.68 21.94 -4.28
CA ASN A 94 -10.51 20.59 -4.72
C ASN A 94 -9.48 19.88 -3.80
N PRO A 95 -9.86 18.87 -3.02
CA PRO A 95 -8.95 18.16 -2.11
C PRO A 95 -7.79 17.46 -2.83
N ARG A 96 -7.94 17.23 -4.14
CA ARG A 96 -6.88 16.65 -4.98
C ARG A 96 -5.89 17.67 -5.54
N SER A 97 -6.17 18.97 -5.38
CA SER A 97 -5.30 20.05 -5.86
C SER A 97 -4.24 20.36 -4.80
N THR A 98 -3.21 19.54 -4.78
CA THR A 98 -2.05 19.69 -3.89
C THR A 98 -0.87 20.33 -4.63
N VAL A 99 0.18 20.75 -3.91
CA VAL A 99 1.42 21.23 -4.53
C VAL A 99 1.98 20.18 -5.49
N GLY A 100 1.98 18.91 -5.09
CA GLY A 100 2.48 17.81 -5.92
C GLY A 100 1.75 17.66 -7.25
N THR A 101 0.41 17.81 -7.27
CA THR A 101 -0.36 17.71 -8.52
C THR A 101 -0.26 18.96 -9.38
N THR A 102 -0.18 20.16 -8.76
CA THR A 102 -0.07 21.43 -9.50
C THR A 102 1.30 21.61 -10.14
N THR A 103 2.35 21.07 -9.53
CA THR A 103 3.73 21.10 -10.04
C THR A 103 4.12 19.88 -10.86
N GLU A 104 3.19 18.92 -11.04
CA GLU A 104 3.41 17.62 -11.71
C GLU A 104 4.43 16.71 -11.00
N ILE A 105 4.99 17.10 -9.86
CA ILE A 105 5.93 16.29 -9.07
C ILE A 105 5.31 14.95 -8.68
N TYR A 106 4.00 14.91 -8.43
CA TYR A 106 3.28 13.69 -8.10
C TYR A 106 3.42 12.59 -9.17
N GLU A 107 3.38 12.94 -10.45
CA GLU A 107 3.52 11.98 -11.55
C GLU A 107 4.92 11.35 -11.58
N TYR A 108 5.96 12.15 -11.32
CA TYR A 108 7.33 11.63 -11.20
C TYR A 108 7.52 10.73 -9.99
N LEU A 109 6.97 11.11 -8.83
CA LEU A 109 7.02 10.27 -7.62
C LEU A 109 6.28 8.95 -7.83
N ARG A 110 5.10 8.98 -8.44
CA ARG A 110 4.32 7.79 -8.77
C ARG A 110 5.11 6.82 -9.63
N LEU A 111 5.72 7.33 -10.70
CA LEU A 111 6.58 6.51 -11.57
C LEU A 111 7.81 5.97 -10.82
N LEU A 112 8.44 6.80 -10.00
CA LEU A 112 9.60 6.40 -9.20
C LEU A 112 9.25 5.23 -8.26
N PHE A 113 8.19 5.36 -7.47
CA PHE A 113 7.76 4.29 -6.55
C PHE A 113 7.32 3.02 -7.29
N ALA A 114 6.68 3.14 -8.46
CA ALA A 114 6.30 1.99 -9.27
C ALA A 114 7.50 1.24 -9.84
N ARG A 115 8.62 1.92 -10.13
CA ARG A 115 9.80 1.33 -10.79
C ARG A 115 10.87 0.83 -9.83
N ILE A 116 11.16 1.57 -8.77
CA ILE A 116 12.26 1.27 -7.84
C ILE A 116 11.81 1.20 -6.38
N GLY A 117 10.50 1.34 -6.11
CA GLY A 117 9.95 1.20 -4.77
C GLY A 117 10.08 -0.23 -4.26
N HIS A 118 10.32 -0.37 -2.97
CA HIS A 118 10.37 -1.65 -2.27
C HIS A 118 9.07 -1.87 -1.50
N THR A 119 8.51 -3.07 -1.62
CA THR A 119 7.32 -3.47 -0.87
C THR A 119 7.74 -4.21 0.40
N PHE A 120 7.17 -3.85 1.54
CA PHE A 120 7.45 -4.50 2.81
C PHE A 120 6.18 -5.15 3.36
N SER A 121 6.33 -6.34 3.95
CA SER A 121 5.23 -7.01 4.63
C SER A 121 4.81 -6.22 5.88
N PRO A 122 3.52 -5.96 6.08
CA PRO A 122 3.03 -5.29 7.28
C PRO A 122 3.09 -6.17 8.54
N ILE A 123 3.31 -7.48 8.40
CA ILE A 123 3.40 -8.44 9.52
C ILE A 123 4.84 -8.52 10.02
N SER A 124 5.79 -8.89 9.15
CA SER A 124 7.18 -9.12 9.53
C SER A 124 8.08 -7.89 9.35
N GLY A 125 7.66 -6.93 8.53
CA GLY A 125 8.52 -5.81 8.11
C GLY A 125 9.60 -6.21 7.11
N ASN A 126 9.62 -7.46 6.64
CA ASN A 126 10.58 -7.94 5.66
C ASN A 126 10.19 -7.47 4.25
N GLU A 127 11.20 -7.27 3.42
CA GLU A 127 10.97 -6.91 2.03
C GLU A 127 10.35 -8.09 1.26
N VAL A 128 9.28 -7.79 0.52
CA VAL A 128 8.61 -8.74 -0.38
C VAL A 128 9.35 -8.74 -1.71
N LYS A 129 9.95 -9.87 -2.07
CA LYS A 129 10.70 -10.04 -3.31
C LYS A 129 10.17 -11.22 -4.10
N MET A 130 10.24 -11.10 -5.41
CA MET A 130 10.18 -12.26 -6.31
C MET A 130 11.60 -12.73 -6.53
N HIS A 131 11.89 -13.96 -6.14
CA HIS A 131 13.19 -14.53 -6.36
C HIS A 131 13.29 -15.14 -7.76
N THR A 132 14.48 -15.05 -8.31
CA THR A 132 14.86 -15.67 -9.58
C THR A 132 15.78 -16.86 -9.31
N VAL A 133 16.04 -17.64 -10.34
CA VAL A 133 17.05 -18.72 -10.26
C VAL A 133 18.43 -18.16 -9.91
N GLU A 134 18.77 -16.97 -10.42
CA GLU A 134 20.05 -16.32 -10.13
C GLU A 134 20.19 -15.94 -8.65
N ASP A 135 19.10 -15.53 -7.98
CA ASP A 135 19.12 -15.24 -6.53
C ASP A 135 19.47 -16.50 -5.72
N VAL A 136 19.00 -17.68 -6.15
CA VAL A 136 19.34 -18.96 -5.53
C VAL A 136 20.79 -19.31 -5.75
N ILE A 137 21.29 -19.13 -6.98
CA ILE A 137 22.70 -19.35 -7.32
C ILE A 137 23.60 -18.41 -6.50
N GLU A 138 23.23 -17.14 -6.38
CA GLU A 138 23.98 -16.14 -5.60
C GLU A 138 24.00 -16.49 -4.11
N CYS A 139 22.89 -17.00 -3.57
CA CYS A 139 22.84 -17.52 -2.21
C CYS A 139 23.84 -18.68 -2.01
N THR A 140 23.94 -19.61 -2.97
CA THR A 140 24.91 -20.72 -2.85
C THR A 140 26.35 -20.24 -2.92
N ARG A 141 26.66 -19.21 -3.69
CA ARG A 141 28.01 -18.61 -3.81
C ARG A 141 28.52 -17.97 -2.51
N GLN A 142 27.64 -17.68 -1.56
CA GLN A 142 28.05 -17.14 -0.25
C GLN A 142 28.73 -18.18 0.64
N TYR A 143 28.63 -19.47 0.28
CA TYR A 143 29.20 -20.59 1.02
C TYR A 143 30.48 -21.07 0.39
N SER A 144 31.37 -21.66 1.22
CA SER A 144 32.65 -22.20 0.77
C SER A 144 32.46 -23.35 -0.22
N GLU A 145 33.35 -23.44 -1.18
CA GLU A 145 33.37 -24.54 -2.17
C GLU A 145 33.42 -25.91 -1.46
N GLY A 146 32.60 -26.84 -1.94
CA GLY A 146 32.45 -28.17 -1.33
C GLY A 146 31.37 -28.25 -0.24
N THR A 147 30.80 -27.13 0.22
CA THR A 147 29.68 -27.16 1.17
C THR A 147 28.50 -27.89 0.56
N LYS A 148 27.96 -28.88 1.28
CA LYS A 148 26.83 -29.69 0.80
C LYS A 148 25.51 -28.99 1.04
N PHE A 149 24.64 -29.06 0.06
CA PHE A 149 23.26 -28.56 0.17
C PHE A 149 22.27 -29.43 -0.60
N ALA A 150 20.99 -29.25 -0.29
CA ALA A 150 19.88 -29.87 -1.00
C ALA A 150 18.97 -28.81 -1.61
N VAL A 151 18.47 -29.07 -2.79
CA VAL A 151 17.41 -28.35 -3.47
C VAL A 151 16.11 -29.08 -3.22
N LEU A 152 15.16 -28.40 -2.61
CA LEU A 152 13.91 -28.97 -2.14
C LEU A 152 12.72 -28.21 -2.72
N SER A 153 11.65 -28.90 -2.99
CA SER A 153 10.35 -28.35 -3.39
C SER A 153 9.31 -28.63 -2.32
N PRO A 154 8.49 -27.67 -1.86
CA PRO A 154 7.40 -27.95 -0.94
C PRO A 154 6.39 -28.88 -1.59
N LEU A 155 5.88 -29.85 -0.83
CA LEU A 155 4.82 -30.75 -1.30
C LEU A 155 3.54 -29.93 -1.53
N THR A 156 3.03 -29.92 -2.74
CA THR A 156 1.79 -29.25 -3.11
C THR A 156 0.68 -30.30 -3.28
N LEU A 157 -0.38 -30.22 -2.49
CA LEU A 157 -1.53 -31.12 -2.65
C LEU A 157 -2.41 -30.64 -3.81
N VAL A 158 -2.71 -31.54 -4.71
CA VAL A 158 -3.79 -31.35 -5.69
C VAL A 158 -5.13 -31.48 -4.96
N LYS A 159 -6.11 -30.69 -5.35
CA LYS A 159 -7.46 -30.70 -4.73
C LYS A 159 -8.00 -32.11 -4.60
N ASP A 160 -8.53 -32.43 -3.40
CA ASP A 160 -9.14 -33.70 -3.04
C ASP A 160 -8.16 -34.90 -2.93
N ARG A 161 -6.84 -34.66 -2.86
CA ARG A 161 -5.85 -35.70 -2.60
C ARG A 161 -5.33 -35.64 -1.17
N ASP A 162 -5.10 -36.79 -0.58
CA ASP A 162 -4.38 -36.94 0.68
C ASP A 162 -2.85 -36.97 0.45
N ILE A 163 -2.09 -36.84 1.53
CA ILE A 163 -0.62 -36.84 1.49
C ILE A 163 -0.07 -38.14 0.88
N ALA A 164 -0.62 -39.30 1.24
CA ALA A 164 -0.14 -40.58 0.75
C ALA A 164 -0.34 -40.75 -0.76
N THR A 165 -1.51 -40.37 -1.25
CA THR A 165 -1.84 -40.41 -2.68
C THR A 165 -0.95 -39.44 -3.48
N GLN A 166 -0.73 -38.22 -2.95
CA GLN A 166 0.15 -37.27 -3.61
C GLN A 166 1.60 -37.78 -3.65
N LEU A 167 2.14 -38.26 -2.53
CA LEU A 167 3.50 -38.82 -2.48
C LEU A 167 3.66 -40.04 -3.40
N SER A 168 2.62 -40.89 -3.52
CA SER A 168 2.64 -42.01 -4.48
C SER A 168 2.73 -41.48 -5.94
N SER A 169 2.08 -40.37 -6.25
CA SER A 169 2.20 -39.71 -7.55
C SER A 169 3.61 -39.16 -7.79
N GLU A 170 4.28 -38.63 -6.75
CA GLU A 170 5.66 -38.14 -6.84
C GLU A 170 6.66 -39.28 -7.12
N ILE A 171 6.42 -40.47 -6.54
CA ILE A 171 7.22 -41.66 -6.87
C ILE A 171 7.12 -42.00 -8.37
N MET A 172 5.90 -41.91 -8.95
CA MET A 172 5.72 -42.18 -10.38
C MET A 172 6.41 -41.16 -11.28
N GLN A 173 6.67 -39.95 -10.78
CA GLN A 173 7.44 -38.92 -11.47
C GLN A 173 8.96 -39.10 -11.30
N GLY A 174 9.40 -40.03 -10.46
CA GLY A 174 10.79 -40.39 -10.26
C GLY A 174 11.43 -39.86 -8.97
N TYR A 175 10.68 -39.16 -8.14
CA TYR A 175 11.14 -38.70 -6.83
C TYR A 175 11.11 -39.86 -5.84
N SER A 176 12.18 -40.03 -5.05
CA SER A 176 12.32 -41.15 -4.13
C SER A 176 12.46 -40.77 -2.66
N ARG A 177 12.72 -39.49 -2.39
CA ARG A 177 12.99 -38.99 -1.03
C ARG A 177 12.31 -37.67 -0.77
N ILE A 178 11.92 -37.49 0.50
CA ILE A 178 11.45 -36.23 1.06
C ILE A 178 12.40 -35.76 2.17
N PHE A 179 12.34 -34.48 2.45
CA PHE A 179 12.92 -33.87 3.64
C PHE A 179 11.78 -33.54 4.62
N TYR A 180 11.81 -34.18 5.78
CA TYR A 180 10.80 -34.05 6.81
C TYR A 180 11.46 -34.02 8.18
N LYS A 181 11.10 -33.10 9.05
CA LYS A 181 11.69 -32.90 10.40
C LYS A 181 13.23 -32.90 10.41
N ASN A 182 13.83 -32.20 9.46
CA ASN A 182 15.28 -32.07 9.28
C ASN A 182 16.01 -33.37 8.88
N GLU A 183 15.31 -34.39 8.41
CA GLU A 183 15.86 -35.66 7.96
C GLU A 183 15.40 -36.01 6.54
N PHE A 184 16.27 -36.76 5.81
CA PHE A 184 15.91 -37.33 4.51
C PHE A 184 15.30 -38.70 4.69
N VAL A 185 14.03 -38.84 4.37
CA VAL A 185 13.27 -40.09 4.46
C VAL A 185 12.91 -40.57 3.06
N ARG A 186 12.90 -41.87 2.83
CA ARG A 186 12.34 -42.41 1.58
C ARG A 186 10.83 -42.27 1.59
N ILE A 187 10.27 -41.94 0.43
CA ILE A 187 8.81 -41.75 0.31
C ILE A 187 8.07 -43.02 0.64
N ASP A 188 8.58 -44.22 0.19
CA ASP A 188 7.98 -45.53 0.50
C ASP A 188 7.92 -45.76 2.00
N ASP A 189 9.01 -45.51 2.73
CA ASP A 189 9.10 -45.70 4.17
C ASP A 189 8.16 -44.74 4.93
N PHE A 190 8.07 -43.48 4.44
CA PHE A 190 7.17 -42.50 5.04
C PHE A 190 5.68 -42.83 4.85
N ILE A 191 5.31 -43.34 3.66
CA ILE A 191 3.93 -43.80 3.40
C ILE A 191 3.58 -45.02 4.25
N ALA A 192 4.55 -45.92 4.51
CA ALA A 192 4.36 -47.12 5.34
C ALA A 192 4.20 -46.78 6.84
N ASP A 193 4.77 -45.64 7.28
CA ASP A 193 4.63 -45.16 8.66
C ASP A 193 3.30 -44.43 8.87
N THR A 194 2.27 -45.18 9.27
CA THR A 194 0.92 -44.66 9.47
C THR A 194 0.82 -43.62 10.58
N GLU A 195 1.71 -43.63 11.56
CA GLU A 195 1.74 -42.61 12.64
C GLU A 195 2.36 -41.32 12.16
N ALA A 196 3.49 -41.39 11.45
CA ALA A 196 4.10 -40.21 10.83
C ALA A 196 3.12 -39.55 9.85
N LEU A 197 2.47 -40.33 9.00
CA LEU A 197 1.52 -39.84 8.00
C LEU A 197 0.31 -39.11 8.60
N LYS A 198 -0.26 -39.66 9.72
CA LYS A 198 -1.41 -39.04 10.40
C LYS A 198 -1.08 -37.72 11.09
N THR A 199 0.15 -37.57 11.56
CA THR A 199 0.61 -36.36 12.29
C THR A 199 1.30 -35.38 11.41
N ALA A 200 1.57 -35.72 10.14
CA ALA A 200 2.29 -34.88 9.21
C ALA A 200 1.47 -33.66 8.77
N ASN A 201 2.08 -32.50 8.85
CA ASN A 201 1.57 -31.30 8.19
C ASN A 201 2.21 -31.21 6.80
N VAL A 202 1.41 -30.97 5.77
CA VAL A 202 1.89 -30.80 4.38
C VAL A 202 2.97 -29.73 4.27
N ALA A 203 2.84 -28.65 5.03
CA ALA A 203 3.80 -27.54 5.04
C ALA A 203 5.22 -27.94 5.50
N ASP A 204 5.37 -29.06 6.21
CA ASP A 204 6.64 -29.56 6.73
C ASP A 204 7.28 -30.62 5.81
N ILE A 205 6.62 -30.99 4.71
CA ILE A 205 7.08 -32.02 3.78
C ILE A 205 7.64 -31.34 2.53
N PHE A 206 8.90 -31.64 2.20
CA PHE A 206 9.58 -31.13 1.01
C PHE A 206 10.11 -32.32 0.17
N ILE A 207 9.84 -32.28 -1.14
CA ILE A 207 10.37 -33.26 -2.10
C ILE A 207 11.84 -32.91 -2.34
N LEU A 208 12.71 -33.92 -2.29
CA LEU A 208 14.11 -33.78 -2.64
C LEU A 208 14.27 -33.78 -4.16
N ILE A 209 14.63 -32.61 -4.72
CA ILE A 209 14.90 -32.48 -6.15
C ILE A 209 16.36 -32.89 -6.46
N ASP A 210 17.33 -32.32 -5.74
CA ASP A 210 18.75 -32.64 -5.95
C ASP A 210 19.58 -32.44 -4.68
N ARG A 211 20.75 -33.11 -4.63
CA ARG A 211 21.76 -32.96 -3.57
C ARG A 211 23.09 -32.62 -4.24
N MET A 212 23.62 -31.48 -3.90
CA MET A 212 24.78 -30.92 -4.54
C MET A 212 25.83 -30.43 -3.53
N SER A 213 26.97 -30.05 -4.04
CA SER A 213 28.00 -29.30 -3.31
C SER A 213 28.23 -27.98 -4.03
N VAL A 214 28.49 -26.92 -3.28
CA VAL A 214 28.87 -25.62 -3.83
C VAL A 214 30.08 -25.78 -4.71
N SER A 215 29.98 -25.32 -5.95
CA SER A 215 31.07 -25.36 -6.93
C SER A 215 30.95 -24.18 -7.91
N SER A 216 32.10 -23.63 -8.26
CA SER A 216 32.21 -22.57 -9.27
C SER A 216 32.29 -23.13 -10.71
N ASN A 217 32.25 -24.45 -10.89
CA ASN A 217 32.30 -25.08 -12.19
C ASN A 217 31.03 -24.79 -12.99
N LYS A 218 31.19 -24.49 -14.29
CA LYS A 218 30.10 -24.17 -15.19
C LYS A 218 29.05 -25.28 -15.28
N ASP A 219 29.48 -26.54 -15.32
CA ASP A 219 28.56 -27.68 -15.39
C ASP A 219 27.76 -27.85 -14.09
N ALA A 220 28.37 -27.58 -12.92
CA ALA A 220 27.69 -27.61 -11.65
C ALA A 220 26.65 -26.48 -11.53
N ILE A 221 26.96 -25.29 -12.05
CA ILE A 221 26.05 -24.16 -12.10
C ILE A 221 24.84 -24.46 -13.02
N SER A 222 25.11 -25.04 -14.21
CA SER A 222 24.04 -25.45 -15.12
C SER A 222 23.11 -26.48 -14.48
N ARG A 223 23.67 -27.50 -13.81
CA ARG A 223 22.87 -28.49 -13.07
C ARG A 223 22.07 -27.87 -11.95
N LEU A 224 22.66 -26.91 -11.22
CA LEU A 224 21.92 -26.16 -10.17
C LEU A 224 20.76 -25.37 -10.76
N THR A 225 20.97 -24.69 -11.89
CA THR A 225 19.91 -23.97 -12.61
C THR A 225 18.73 -24.89 -12.92
N ASP A 226 19.01 -26.05 -13.56
CA ASP A 226 17.97 -27.02 -13.93
C ASP A 226 17.24 -27.56 -12.69
N SER A 227 17.97 -27.84 -11.60
CA SER A 227 17.38 -28.34 -10.36
C SER A 227 16.50 -27.29 -9.66
N VAL A 228 16.91 -26.02 -9.67
CA VAL A 228 16.13 -24.91 -9.08
C VAL A 228 14.89 -24.61 -9.91
N GLU A 229 14.99 -24.61 -11.25
CA GLU A 229 13.82 -24.47 -12.14
C GLU A 229 12.81 -25.59 -11.89
N THR A 230 13.28 -26.83 -11.77
CA THR A 230 12.44 -27.97 -11.41
C THR A 230 11.80 -27.78 -10.05
N ALA A 231 12.56 -27.33 -9.04
CA ALA A 231 12.01 -27.08 -7.70
C ALA A 231 10.93 -26.00 -7.69
N PHE A 232 11.11 -24.90 -8.42
CA PHE A 232 10.09 -23.87 -8.58
C PHE A 232 8.85 -24.38 -9.33
N TYR A 233 9.04 -25.22 -10.33
CA TYR A 233 7.92 -25.79 -11.08
C TYR A 233 7.07 -26.70 -10.19
N GLU A 234 7.68 -27.70 -9.53
CA GLU A 234 7.01 -28.65 -8.64
C GLU A 234 6.43 -27.98 -7.40
N GLY A 235 7.12 -26.98 -6.84
CA GLY A 235 6.71 -26.22 -5.66
C GLY A 235 5.76 -25.08 -5.94
N ASN A 236 5.16 -25.04 -7.15
CA ASN A 236 4.23 -23.98 -7.55
C ASN A 236 4.80 -22.58 -7.30
N GLY A 237 6.05 -22.37 -7.70
CA GLY A 237 6.77 -21.11 -7.53
C GLY A 237 7.61 -21.01 -6.25
N SER A 238 7.66 -22.04 -5.42
CA SER A 238 8.42 -22.04 -4.17
C SER A 238 9.56 -23.06 -4.22
N CYS A 239 10.71 -22.71 -3.67
CA CYS A 239 11.90 -23.54 -3.57
C CYS A 239 12.57 -23.35 -2.21
N ARG A 240 13.14 -24.39 -1.64
CA ARG A 240 13.90 -24.36 -0.39
C ARG A 240 15.31 -24.92 -0.61
N ILE A 241 16.31 -24.22 -0.10
CA ILE A 241 17.70 -24.67 -0.05
C ILE A 241 18.07 -24.95 1.39
N VAL A 242 18.67 -26.11 1.66
CA VAL A 242 19.16 -26.49 3.00
C VAL A 242 20.63 -26.80 2.92
N PHE A 243 21.45 -26.08 3.68
CA PHE A 243 22.90 -26.31 3.77
C PHE A 243 23.28 -27.18 4.95
N PHE A 244 24.19 -28.12 4.75
CA PHE A 244 24.65 -29.09 5.74
C PHE A 244 26.10 -28.80 6.16
N PRO A 245 26.48 -29.17 7.42
CA PRO A 245 25.71 -29.93 8.41
C PRO A 245 24.80 -29.10 9.33
N ALA A 246 24.83 -27.76 9.24
CA ALA A 246 24.15 -26.88 10.19
C ALA A 246 22.63 -26.75 9.94
N ASN A 247 22.08 -27.36 8.89
CA ASN A 247 20.68 -27.27 8.48
C ASN A 247 20.20 -25.81 8.33
N ILE A 248 21.04 -24.95 7.71
CA ILE A 248 20.65 -23.57 7.44
C ILE A 248 19.70 -23.57 6.26
N VAL A 249 18.52 -22.98 6.46
CA VAL A 249 17.41 -22.99 5.50
C VAL A 249 17.23 -21.62 4.86
N TYR A 250 17.05 -21.61 3.54
CA TYR A 250 16.64 -20.45 2.76
C TYR A 250 15.43 -20.81 1.92
N ASP A 251 14.39 -19.98 2.04
CA ASP A 251 13.16 -20.11 1.25
C ASP A 251 13.14 -19.07 0.14
N PHE A 252 12.79 -19.50 -1.05
CA PHE A 252 12.69 -18.68 -2.25
C PHE A 252 11.30 -18.83 -2.86
N SER A 253 10.74 -17.73 -3.37
CA SER A 253 9.48 -17.74 -4.08
C SER A 253 9.57 -16.88 -5.33
N THR A 254 9.09 -17.39 -6.46
CA THR A 254 8.90 -16.61 -7.69
C THR A 254 7.63 -15.76 -7.65
N ARG A 255 6.81 -15.95 -6.61
CA ARG A 255 5.59 -15.19 -6.39
C ARG A 255 5.88 -13.97 -5.51
N PHE A 256 5.12 -12.91 -5.74
CA PHE A 256 5.22 -11.69 -4.93
C PHE A 256 4.38 -11.87 -3.66
N GLU A 257 4.93 -12.59 -2.69
CA GLU A 257 4.25 -12.99 -1.46
C GLU A 257 5.21 -12.98 -0.26
N ALA A 258 4.67 -12.70 0.92
CA ALA A 258 5.36 -12.82 2.20
C ALA A 258 4.35 -13.06 3.32
N ASP A 259 4.75 -13.79 4.38
CA ASP A 259 3.94 -14.06 5.58
C ASP A 259 2.55 -14.64 5.26
N GLY A 260 2.43 -15.46 4.20
CA GLY A 260 1.17 -16.07 3.75
C GLY A 260 0.22 -15.11 3.03
N MET A 261 0.66 -13.89 2.72
CA MET A 261 -0.11 -12.91 1.95
C MET A 261 0.49 -12.75 0.56
N THR A 262 -0.39 -12.68 -0.45
CA THR A 262 -0.01 -12.33 -1.82
C THR A 262 -0.13 -10.81 -2.00
N PHE A 263 0.90 -10.20 -2.56
CA PHE A 263 0.96 -8.78 -2.85
C PHE A 263 0.78 -8.54 -4.34
N GLU A 264 0.20 -7.41 -4.68
CA GLU A 264 0.15 -6.95 -6.05
C GLU A 264 1.50 -6.32 -6.43
N LYS A 265 2.00 -6.66 -7.62
CA LYS A 265 3.26 -6.10 -8.12
C LYS A 265 3.10 -4.59 -8.34
N PRO A 266 4.00 -3.75 -7.81
CA PRO A 266 3.91 -2.30 -7.97
C PRO A 266 3.77 -1.89 -9.44
N ASN A 267 2.79 -1.04 -9.70
CA ASN A 267 2.53 -0.47 -11.02
C ASN A 267 2.07 0.98 -10.88
N ASP A 268 2.10 1.74 -11.98
CA ASP A 268 1.76 3.17 -11.98
C ASP A 268 0.33 3.45 -11.47
N ASN A 269 -0.61 2.52 -11.70
CA ASN A 269 -2.00 2.70 -11.27
C ASN A 269 -2.18 2.51 -9.76
N MET A 270 -1.34 1.68 -9.12
CA MET A 270 -1.41 1.42 -7.68
C MET A 270 -1.23 2.70 -6.86
N PHE A 271 -0.45 3.67 -7.36
CA PHE A 271 -0.20 4.95 -6.71
C PHE A 271 -1.07 6.08 -7.24
N SER A 272 -2.16 5.79 -7.95
CA SER A 272 -3.07 6.78 -8.52
C SER A 272 -4.24 7.06 -7.60
N PHE A 273 -4.55 8.34 -7.33
CA PHE A 273 -5.77 8.75 -6.63
C PHE A 273 -7.09 8.28 -7.29
N ASN A 274 -7.03 7.82 -8.53
CA ASN A 274 -8.18 7.31 -9.28
C ASN A 274 -8.29 5.79 -9.21
N SER A 275 -7.31 5.11 -8.63
CA SER A 275 -7.34 3.66 -8.43
C SER A 275 -7.96 3.30 -7.09
N PRO A 276 -8.81 2.27 -6.99
CA PRO A 276 -9.29 1.76 -5.71
C PRO A 276 -8.18 1.14 -4.85
N ALA A 277 -7.01 0.85 -5.43
CA ALA A 277 -5.83 0.31 -4.75
C ALA A 277 -4.83 1.40 -4.32
N GLY A 278 -5.05 2.65 -4.73
CA GLY A 278 -4.16 3.77 -4.46
C GLY A 278 -4.69 4.75 -3.44
#